data_d52fd1b084b972d770f9974974d12ed2
#
_entry.id   d52fd1b084b972d770f9974974d12ed2
#
_cell.length_a   1.000
_cell.length_b   1.000
_cell.length_c   1.000
_cell.angle_alpha   90.00
_cell.angle_beta   90.00
_cell.angle_gamma   90.00
#
_symmetry.space_group_name_H-M   'P 1'
#
loop_
_entity.id
_entity.type
_entity.pdbx_description
1 polymer ?
#
loop_
_entity_poly.entity_id
_entity_poly.type
_entity_poly.pdbx_seq_one_letter_code
_entity_poly.pdbx_strand_id
1 'polypeptide(L)'
;MKAVFSSYLDAIAPGLKKLVELLGGDFDYVSVLSTDSVGFTAMISQRAKAVNHSTMMTERGSVVRVRRGGLYSEYAFNLFDPAHPELTAAAARRALDEQFALLEETGSAVYDTPVLPDEPCVLREEMETGRMPEDCDLGALVDSFSALSAHGVEFGGHAIDCRLRAQSTHVSKMFLTAKRDMRQSYVYSEGMVLVIAAKDGEVKFGYDSVSGREGPEIFDKLGEKVEKVAGIAEELLEAGRIEPGEYEIIVSPEVSGLIAHEAFGHGVEMDMFVKNRALGAQYIGKRVGSDLVTMHEGAKPEIQVASYAFDDEGVLAHDTVEIRNGILHTGVCDALAALRLGVEPTGNGKRENFEHKVYTRMTNTVFESGDSTLEEMIASVKYGYLLAGMQSGMEDPKHWGIQCIIDRGYEIRDGALTGKVVSPIVMTGYVPDLLGSISMLSRDHELFGSGGCGKGHKEWVKVSDGGPYMKAKARLG
;
A
#
# COMPACT_ATOMS: atom_id res chain seq x y z
N MET A 1 -15.00 11.57 -15.45
CA MET A 1 -14.52 11.07 -16.77
C MET A 1 -13.84 9.72 -16.60
N LYS A 2 -13.44 9.06 -17.70
CA LYS A 2 -12.65 7.82 -17.61
C LYS A 2 -11.17 8.12 -17.77
N ALA A 3 -10.33 7.40 -17.04
CA ALA A 3 -8.89 7.38 -17.23
C ALA A 3 -8.59 6.65 -18.55
N VAL A 4 -8.31 7.39 -19.60
CA VAL A 4 -8.13 6.84 -20.96
C VAL A 4 -6.85 6.02 -21.02
N PHE A 5 -6.93 4.80 -21.55
CA PHE A 5 -5.78 3.92 -21.67
C PHE A 5 -4.69 4.52 -22.56
N SER A 6 -3.42 4.27 -22.22
CA SER A 6 -2.25 4.81 -22.93
C SER A 6 -2.27 4.50 -24.42
N SER A 7 -2.24 5.56 -25.24
CA SER A 7 -2.10 5.44 -26.70
C SER A 7 -0.76 4.82 -27.11
N TYR A 8 0.29 5.02 -26.30
CA TYR A 8 1.60 4.37 -26.51
C TYR A 8 1.49 2.86 -26.39
N LEU A 9 0.87 2.36 -25.30
CA LEU A 9 0.68 0.91 -25.10
C LEU A 9 -0.23 0.33 -26.19
N ASP A 10 -1.29 1.02 -26.59
CA ASP A 10 -2.12 0.56 -27.72
C ASP A 10 -1.32 0.47 -29.03
N ALA A 11 -0.43 1.43 -29.28
CA ALA A 11 0.39 1.42 -30.51
C ALA A 11 1.42 0.28 -30.54
N ILE A 12 2.00 -0.09 -29.41
CA ILE A 12 3.01 -1.17 -29.33
C ILE A 12 2.40 -2.56 -29.15
N ALA A 13 1.12 -2.67 -28.80
CA ALA A 13 0.45 -3.95 -28.50
C ALA A 13 0.57 -5.01 -29.63
N PRO A 14 0.42 -4.68 -30.93
CA PRO A 14 0.60 -5.68 -32.00
C PRO A 14 1.99 -6.27 -32.03
N GLY A 15 3.04 -5.44 -31.84
CA GLY A 15 4.43 -5.89 -31.77
C GLY A 15 4.71 -6.75 -30.54
N LEU A 16 4.15 -6.40 -29.38
CA LEU A 16 4.29 -7.19 -28.16
C LEU A 16 3.58 -8.55 -28.26
N LYS A 17 2.41 -8.63 -28.91
CA LYS A 17 1.76 -9.92 -29.24
C LYS A 17 2.67 -10.77 -30.10
N LYS A 18 3.30 -10.16 -31.10
CA LYS A 18 4.27 -10.88 -31.95
C LYS A 18 5.51 -11.32 -31.19
N LEU A 19 5.97 -10.53 -30.21
CA LEU A 19 7.07 -10.92 -29.30
C LEU A 19 6.69 -12.17 -28.50
N VAL A 20 5.47 -12.23 -27.93
CA VAL A 20 4.95 -13.42 -27.23
C VAL A 20 4.95 -14.64 -28.15
N GLU A 21 4.46 -14.51 -29.39
CA GLU A 21 4.49 -15.62 -30.37
C GLU A 21 5.92 -16.09 -30.67
N LEU A 22 6.85 -15.17 -30.91
CA LEU A 22 8.25 -15.47 -31.23
C LEU A 22 8.97 -16.21 -30.09
N LEU A 23 8.68 -15.86 -28.83
CA LEU A 23 9.26 -16.52 -27.67
C LEU A 23 8.54 -17.84 -27.32
N GLY A 24 7.25 -17.94 -27.63
CA GLY A 24 6.43 -19.13 -27.35
C GLY A 24 6.91 -20.43 -28.01
N GLY A 25 7.80 -20.34 -29.03
CA GLY A 25 8.46 -21.51 -29.63
C GLY A 25 9.59 -22.09 -28.77
N ASP A 26 10.13 -21.32 -27.83
CA ASP A 26 11.33 -21.68 -27.06
C ASP A 26 11.02 -21.94 -25.57
N PHE A 27 9.85 -21.49 -25.09
CA PHE A 27 9.50 -21.52 -23.68
C PHE A 27 8.09 -22.09 -23.43
N ASP A 28 7.92 -22.80 -22.32
CA ASP A 28 6.64 -23.45 -21.95
C ASP A 28 5.55 -22.43 -21.59
N TYR A 29 5.95 -21.23 -21.19
CA TYR A 29 5.07 -20.11 -20.85
C TYR A 29 5.76 -18.79 -21.20
N VAL A 30 5.00 -17.86 -21.73
CA VAL A 30 5.45 -16.49 -22.02
C VAL A 30 4.35 -15.51 -21.66
N SER A 31 4.69 -14.51 -20.87
CA SER A 31 3.84 -13.33 -20.66
C SER A 31 4.64 -12.05 -20.81
N VAL A 32 3.94 -10.96 -21.12
CA VAL A 32 4.49 -9.60 -21.15
C VAL A 32 3.60 -8.70 -20.32
N LEU A 33 4.16 -8.05 -19.31
CA LEU A 33 3.56 -6.91 -18.66
C LEU A 33 4.20 -5.65 -19.22
N SER A 34 3.39 -4.68 -19.63
CA SER A 34 3.85 -3.34 -20.03
C SER A 34 3.12 -2.30 -19.24
N THR A 35 3.88 -1.34 -18.71
CA THR A 35 3.35 -0.20 -17.94
C THR A 35 3.71 1.11 -18.63
N ASP A 36 2.78 2.03 -18.66
CA ASP A 36 2.98 3.42 -19.02
C ASP A 36 2.26 4.29 -18.01
N SER A 37 3.00 5.11 -17.28
CA SER A 37 2.43 5.97 -16.27
C SER A 37 2.99 7.39 -16.38
N VAL A 38 2.13 8.36 -16.12
CA VAL A 38 2.44 9.79 -16.09
C VAL A 38 1.87 10.41 -14.83
N GLY A 39 2.40 11.55 -14.43
CA GLY A 39 1.90 12.21 -13.24
C GLY A 39 2.76 13.39 -12.85
N PHE A 40 2.46 13.96 -11.69
CA PHE A 40 3.22 15.06 -11.13
C PHE A 40 3.34 14.95 -9.61
N THR A 41 4.36 15.62 -9.08
CA THR A 41 4.50 15.90 -7.65
C THR A 41 4.68 17.40 -7.47
N ALA A 42 3.92 18.01 -6.56
CA ALA A 42 4.10 19.39 -6.12
C ALA A 42 4.41 19.40 -4.62
N MET A 43 5.41 20.17 -4.21
CA MET A 43 5.76 20.41 -2.82
C MET A 43 5.95 21.90 -2.59
N ILE A 44 5.13 22.45 -1.71
CA ILE A 44 5.09 23.87 -1.39
C ILE A 44 5.28 24.06 0.11
N SER A 45 6.16 24.96 0.47
CA SER A 45 6.40 25.42 1.85
C SER A 45 6.65 26.92 1.86
N GLN A 46 6.85 27.49 3.06
CA GLN A 46 7.26 28.90 3.18
C GLN A 46 8.62 29.20 2.56
N ARG A 47 9.45 28.18 2.37
CA ARG A 47 10.86 28.35 1.92
C ARG A 47 11.11 27.87 0.49
N ALA A 48 10.28 26.99 -0.03
CA ALA A 48 10.51 26.36 -1.32
C ALA A 48 9.21 25.98 -2.01
N LYS A 49 9.23 26.06 -3.34
CA LYS A 49 8.18 25.56 -4.24
C LYS A 49 8.85 24.69 -5.29
N ALA A 50 8.44 23.43 -5.34
CA ALA A 50 8.95 22.46 -6.31
C ALA A 50 7.81 21.75 -7.01
N VAL A 51 7.90 21.65 -8.34
CA VAL A 51 6.97 20.87 -9.14
C VAL A 51 7.78 19.97 -10.08
N ASN A 52 7.46 18.69 -10.08
CA ASN A 52 8.04 17.69 -10.98
C ASN A 52 6.94 17.06 -11.80
N HIS A 53 7.19 16.85 -13.10
CA HIS A 53 6.28 16.14 -14.00
C HIS A 53 6.47 14.62 -13.93
N SER A 54 6.70 14.11 -12.73
CA SER A 54 6.84 12.69 -12.42
C SER A 54 6.51 12.44 -10.95
N THR A 55 6.20 11.21 -10.62
CA THR A 55 6.10 10.71 -9.26
C THR A 55 7.14 9.61 -9.05
N MET A 56 7.33 9.13 -7.83
CA MET A 56 8.19 7.97 -7.57
C MET A 56 7.71 6.70 -8.30
N MET A 57 6.42 6.66 -8.68
CA MET A 57 5.78 5.50 -9.30
C MET A 57 5.54 5.68 -10.80
N THR A 58 6.05 6.76 -11.41
CA THR A 58 5.93 6.94 -12.87
C THR A 58 7.01 6.13 -13.59
N GLU A 59 6.58 5.32 -14.56
CA GLU A 59 7.44 4.43 -15.32
C GLU A 59 6.92 4.24 -16.76
N ARG A 60 7.82 3.89 -17.66
CA ARG A 60 7.48 3.33 -18.97
C ARG A 60 8.43 2.20 -19.28
N GLY A 61 7.90 0.98 -19.32
CA GLY A 61 8.69 -0.20 -19.62
C GLY A 61 7.87 -1.46 -19.71
N SER A 62 8.55 -2.54 -20.05
CA SER A 62 7.95 -3.84 -20.24
C SER A 62 8.83 -4.92 -19.62
N VAL A 63 8.22 -6.00 -19.19
CA VAL A 63 8.92 -7.19 -18.71
C VAL A 63 8.31 -8.42 -19.35
N VAL A 64 9.17 -9.25 -19.95
CA VAL A 64 8.83 -10.59 -20.41
C VAL A 64 9.14 -11.56 -19.27
N ARG A 65 8.18 -12.39 -18.90
CA ARG A 65 8.39 -13.56 -18.03
C ARG A 65 8.26 -14.83 -18.86
N VAL A 66 9.19 -15.74 -18.68
CA VAL A 66 9.17 -17.03 -19.36
C VAL A 66 9.40 -18.19 -18.40
N ARG A 67 8.98 -19.40 -18.82
CA ARG A 67 9.26 -20.66 -18.12
C ARG A 67 9.97 -21.63 -19.04
N ARG A 68 10.96 -22.36 -18.48
CA ARG A 68 11.64 -23.49 -19.12
C ARG A 68 12.02 -24.53 -18.06
N GLY A 69 11.63 -25.77 -18.24
CA GLY A 69 12.06 -26.89 -17.39
C GLY A 69 11.79 -26.71 -15.89
N GLY A 70 10.65 -26.12 -15.50
CA GLY A 70 10.30 -25.86 -14.10
C GLY A 70 10.81 -24.54 -13.53
N LEU A 71 11.65 -23.82 -14.25
CA LEU A 71 12.24 -22.55 -13.82
C LEU A 71 11.58 -21.36 -14.51
N TYR A 72 11.45 -20.25 -13.78
CA TYR A 72 10.98 -18.97 -14.31
C TYR A 72 12.11 -17.96 -14.32
N SER A 73 12.14 -17.14 -15.38
CA SER A 73 13.06 -16.00 -15.50
C SER A 73 12.39 -14.84 -16.19
N GLU A 74 12.97 -13.65 -16.08
CA GLU A 74 12.40 -12.40 -16.60
C GLU A 74 13.45 -11.59 -17.37
N TYR A 75 13.00 -10.87 -18.39
CA TYR A 75 13.79 -9.91 -19.14
C TYR A 75 13.04 -8.57 -19.21
N ALA A 76 13.60 -7.52 -18.64
CA ALA A 76 13.02 -6.17 -18.63
C ALA A 76 13.60 -5.31 -19.78
N PHE A 77 12.76 -4.47 -20.37
CA PHE A 77 13.17 -3.53 -21.43
C PHE A 77 12.24 -2.30 -21.46
N ASN A 78 12.79 -1.16 -21.86
CA ASN A 78 12.02 0.08 -22.03
C ASN A 78 12.13 0.67 -23.44
N LEU A 79 12.98 0.12 -24.29
CA LEU A 79 13.09 0.44 -25.71
C LEU A 79 12.51 -0.72 -26.53
N PHE A 80 11.44 -0.45 -27.26
CA PHE A 80 10.76 -1.45 -28.08
C PHE A 80 10.35 -0.86 -29.42
N ASP A 81 10.80 -1.49 -30.52
CA ASP A 81 10.35 -1.19 -31.85
C ASP A 81 9.24 -2.17 -32.26
N PRO A 82 7.96 -1.75 -32.31
CA PRO A 82 6.85 -2.62 -32.66
C PRO A 82 6.89 -3.14 -34.10
N ALA A 83 7.67 -2.51 -34.99
CA ALA A 83 7.88 -2.96 -36.37
C ALA A 83 8.91 -4.10 -36.47
N HIS A 84 9.81 -4.19 -35.48
CA HIS A 84 10.91 -5.17 -35.44
C HIS A 84 10.98 -5.92 -34.09
N PRO A 85 9.89 -6.62 -33.68
CA PRO A 85 9.85 -7.35 -32.41
C PRO A 85 10.88 -8.48 -32.31
N GLU A 86 11.37 -9.00 -33.46
CA GLU A 86 12.43 -10.00 -33.53
C GLU A 86 13.75 -9.53 -32.92
N LEU A 87 14.04 -8.24 -32.92
CA LEU A 87 15.25 -7.69 -32.28
C LEU A 87 15.18 -7.84 -30.76
N THR A 88 14.05 -7.49 -30.16
CA THR A 88 13.81 -7.69 -28.73
C THR A 88 13.76 -9.18 -28.38
N ALA A 89 13.12 -10.01 -29.21
CA ALA A 89 13.09 -11.46 -29.01
C ALA A 89 14.50 -12.07 -28.97
N ALA A 90 15.39 -11.66 -29.90
CA ALA A 90 16.76 -12.12 -29.93
C ALA A 90 17.58 -11.68 -28.70
N ALA A 91 17.39 -10.44 -28.25
CA ALA A 91 18.04 -9.94 -27.04
C ALA A 91 17.55 -10.68 -25.79
N ALA A 92 16.24 -10.86 -25.67
CA ALA A 92 15.60 -11.58 -24.56
C ALA A 92 16.08 -13.04 -24.51
N ARG A 93 16.08 -13.78 -25.64
CA ARG A 93 16.60 -15.16 -25.69
C ARG A 93 18.01 -15.28 -25.14
N ARG A 94 18.93 -14.42 -25.61
CA ARG A 94 20.32 -14.46 -25.15
C ARG A 94 20.44 -14.23 -23.65
N ALA A 95 19.78 -13.20 -23.13
CA ALA A 95 19.83 -12.90 -21.70
C ALA A 95 19.18 -14.00 -20.85
N LEU A 96 18.03 -14.54 -21.30
CA LEU A 96 17.31 -15.61 -20.61
C LEU A 96 18.09 -16.93 -20.63
N ASP A 97 18.76 -17.27 -21.73
CA ASP A 97 19.61 -18.46 -21.80
C ASP A 97 20.76 -18.41 -20.80
N GLU A 98 21.41 -17.25 -20.67
CA GLU A 98 22.45 -17.02 -19.65
C GLU A 98 21.89 -17.14 -18.23
N GLN A 99 20.71 -16.58 -17.98
CA GLN A 99 20.05 -16.66 -16.66
C GLN A 99 19.64 -18.11 -16.33
N PHE A 100 19.08 -18.85 -17.28
CA PHE A 100 18.70 -20.26 -17.05
C PHE A 100 19.93 -21.12 -16.77
N ALA A 101 21.05 -20.91 -17.48
CA ALA A 101 22.30 -21.61 -17.18
C ALA A 101 22.76 -21.38 -15.73
N LEU A 102 22.71 -20.12 -15.25
CA LEU A 102 23.03 -19.79 -13.85
C LEU A 102 22.05 -20.43 -12.84
N LEU A 103 20.76 -20.46 -13.16
CA LEU A 103 19.75 -21.08 -12.31
C LEU A 103 19.94 -22.60 -12.20
N GLU A 104 20.30 -23.27 -13.30
CA GLU A 104 20.61 -24.70 -13.33
C GLU A 104 21.87 -25.05 -12.54
N GLU A 105 22.90 -24.21 -12.59
CA GLU A 105 24.11 -24.35 -11.76
C GLU A 105 23.83 -24.20 -10.26
N THR A 106 22.83 -23.40 -9.89
CA THR A 106 22.44 -23.16 -8.49
C THR A 106 21.73 -24.40 -7.88
N GLY A 107 21.16 -25.26 -8.70
CA GLY A 107 20.59 -26.56 -8.30
C GLY A 107 19.48 -26.45 -7.25
N SER A 108 19.67 -27.10 -6.10
CA SER A 108 18.63 -27.23 -5.05
C SER A 108 18.15 -25.92 -4.40
N ALA A 109 18.79 -24.79 -4.69
CA ALA A 109 18.33 -23.48 -4.23
C ALA A 109 17.19 -22.89 -5.07
N VAL A 110 16.83 -23.54 -6.18
CA VAL A 110 15.81 -23.09 -7.13
C VAL A 110 14.57 -23.97 -7.01
N TYR A 111 13.40 -23.35 -6.98
CA TYR A 111 12.12 -24.06 -6.91
C TYR A 111 11.71 -24.59 -8.29
N ASP A 112 11.43 -25.88 -8.40
CA ASP A 112 10.68 -26.44 -9.51
C ASP A 112 9.20 -25.99 -9.38
N THR A 113 8.77 -25.12 -10.31
CA THR A 113 7.45 -24.50 -10.25
C THR A 113 6.61 -24.94 -11.46
N PRO A 114 5.37 -25.41 -11.27
CA PRO A 114 4.46 -25.75 -12.36
C PRO A 114 4.26 -24.61 -13.37
N VAL A 115 3.70 -24.93 -14.54
CA VAL A 115 3.33 -23.91 -15.54
C VAL A 115 2.17 -23.07 -15.00
N LEU A 116 2.29 -21.75 -15.14
CA LEU A 116 1.19 -20.83 -14.88
C LEU A 116 0.02 -21.13 -15.81
N PRO A 117 -1.21 -21.18 -15.29
CA PRO A 117 -2.39 -21.35 -16.13
C PRO A 117 -2.56 -20.16 -17.08
N ASP A 118 -2.81 -20.46 -18.35
CA ASP A 118 -3.05 -19.45 -19.40
C ASP A 118 -4.47 -19.61 -19.96
N GLU A 119 -5.48 -19.34 -19.13
CA GLU A 119 -6.88 -19.36 -19.55
C GLU A 119 -7.20 -18.08 -20.35
N PRO A 120 -8.02 -18.19 -21.42
CA PRO A 120 -8.40 -17.04 -22.23
C PRO A 120 -9.05 -15.92 -21.40
N CYS A 121 -8.51 -14.71 -21.52
CA CYS A 121 -9.08 -13.53 -20.87
C CYS A 121 -8.84 -12.28 -21.73
N VAL A 122 -9.92 -11.59 -22.08
CA VAL A 122 -9.88 -10.28 -22.72
C VAL A 122 -10.56 -9.29 -21.82
N LEU A 123 -9.81 -8.31 -21.35
CA LEU A 123 -10.28 -7.28 -20.42
C LEU A 123 -9.78 -5.91 -20.89
N ARG A 124 -10.64 -4.91 -20.89
CA ARG A 124 -10.25 -3.50 -20.98
C ARG A 124 -11.08 -2.71 -19.97
N GLU A 125 -10.41 -2.20 -18.96
CA GLU A 125 -11.02 -1.42 -17.89
C GLU A 125 -10.37 -0.05 -17.78
N GLU A 126 -11.16 0.99 -18.01
CA GLU A 126 -10.80 2.40 -17.85
C GLU A 126 -11.63 2.93 -16.67
N MET A 127 -10.98 3.07 -15.51
CA MET A 127 -11.65 3.44 -14.27
C MET A 127 -12.08 4.91 -14.28
N GLU A 128 -13.14 5.22 -13.55
CA GLU A 128 -13.63 6.59 -13.45
C GLU A 128 -12.72 7.46 -12.59
N THR A 129 -12.57 8.73 -12.98
CA THR A 129 -11.88 9.79 -12.25
C THR A 129 -12.58 11.12 -12.46
N GLY A 130 -12.41 12.05 -11.55
CA GLY A 130 -12.96 13.41 -11.70
C GLY A 130 -12.15 14.24 -12.69
N ARG A 131 -10.81 14.25 -12.52
CA ARG A 131 -9.85 15.01 -13.33
C ARG A 131 -8.62 14.18 -13.64
N MET A 132 -8.04 14.35 -14.82
CA MET A 132 -6.78 13.72 -15.19
C MET A 132 -5.58 14.53 -14.62
N PRO A 133 -4.49 13.86 -14.18
CA PRO A 133 -3.27 14.55 -13.78
C PRO A 133 -2.69 15.46 -14.87
N GLU A 134 -2.78 15.03 -16.13
CA GLU A 134 -2.28 15.73 -17.30
C GLU A 134 -3.02 17.07 -17.55
N ASP A 135 -4.27 17.16 -17.08
CA ASP A 135 -5.12 18.36 -17.23
C ASP A 135 -5.06 19.27 -15.98
N CYS A 136 -4.19 18.97 -15.01
CA CYS A 136 -4.07 19.77 -13.80
C CYS A 136 -3.37 21.11 -14.08
N ASP A 137 -4.00 22.22 -13.72
CA ASP A 137 -3.35 23.53 -13.71
C ASP A 137 -2.38 23.60 -12.51
N LEU A 138 -1.11 23.25 -12.78
CA LEU A 138 -0.06 23.24 -11.76
C LEU A 138 0.26 24.65 -11.23
N GLY A 139 0.02 25.71 -12.03
CA GLY A 139 0.17 27.09 -11.58
C GLY A 139 -0.87 27.45 -10.53
N ALA A 140 -2.14 27.18 -10.81
CA ALA A 140 -3.23 27.39 -9.85
C ALA A 140 -3.05 26.54 -8.57
N LEU A 141 -2.58 25.28 -8.70
CA LEU A 141 -2.27 24.42 -7.57
C LEU A 141 -1.18 25.03 -6.68
N VAL A 142 -0.08 25.52 -7.27
CA VAL A 142 1.02 26.17 -6.53
C VAL A 142 0.55 27.42 -5.81
N ASP A 143 -0.31 28.24 -6.45
CA ASP A 143 -0.87 29.45 -5.82
C ASP A 143 -1.78 29.10 -4.65
N SER A 144 -2.69 28.15 -4.84
CA SER A 144 -3.57 27.63 -3.77
C SER A 144 -2.77 27.10 -2.58
N PHE A 145 -1.79 26.23 -2.83
CA PHE A 145 -0.96 25.65 -1.77
C PHE A 145 -0.08 26.70 -1.09
N SER A 146 0.34 27.73 -1.82
CA SER A 146 1.09 28.85 -1.22
C SER A 146 0.22 29.63 -0.23
N ALA A 147 -1.04 29.87 -0.57
CA ALA A 147 -2.00 30.52 0.32
C ALA A 147 -2.30 29.65 1.56
N LEU A 148 -2.53 28.35 1.37
CA LEU A 148 -2.75 27.41 2.48
C LEU A 148 -1.52 27.28 3.38
N SER A 149 -0.31 27.27 2.81
CA SER A 149 0.94 27.23 3.56
C SER A 149 1.09 28.50 4.44
N ALA A 150 0.81 29.68 3.89
CA ALA A 150 0.82 30.93 4.65
C ALA A 150 -0.21 30.94 5.78
N HIS A 151 -1.43 30.48 5.47
CA HIS A 151 -2.51 30.38 6.46
C HIS A 151 -2.13 29.44 7.62
N GLY A 152 -1.54 28.26 7.34
CA GLY A 152 -1.13 27.33 8.38
C GLY A 152 -0.06 27.87 9.33
N VAL A 153 0.86 28.71 8.83
CA VAL A 153 1.84 29.40 9.66
C VAL A 153 1.21 30.55 10.47
N GLU A 154 0.27 31.29 9.88
CA GLU A 154 -0.42 32.39 10.55
C GLU A 154 -1.35 31.89 11.66
N PHE A 155 -2.04 30.76 11.43
CA PHE A 155 -2.98 30.17 12.38
C PHE A 155 -2.27 29.55 13.60
N GLY A 156 -1.13 28.87 13.42
CA GLY A 156 -0.39 28.25 14.50
C GLY A 156 0.47 29.27 15.26
N GLY A 157 0.30 29.38 16.58
CA GLY A 157 1.01 30.36 17.42
C GLY A 157 2.54 30.20 17.44
N HIS A 158 3.04 28.95 17.25
CA HIS A 158 4.46 28.61 17.20
C HIS A 158 4.86 27.96 15.85
N ALA A 159 3.97 27.98 14.87
CA ALA A 159 4.23 27.40 13.57
C ALA A 159 5.34 28.18 12.82
N ILE A 160 6.36 27.48 12.35
CA ILE A 160 7.52 28.03 11.62
C ILE A 160 7.54 27.65 10.14
N ASP A 161 6.78 26.62 9.76
CA ASP A 161 6.62 26.18 8.37
C ASP A 161 5.31 25.36 8.23
N CYS A 162 4.65 25.50 7.10
CA CYS A 162 3.54 24.66 6.71
C CYS A 162 3.81 24.11 5.30
N ARG A 163 3.91 22.81 5.19
CA ARG A 163 4.22 22.11 3.94
C ARG A 163 3.01 21.40 3.40
N LEU A 164 2.74 21.64 2.13
CA LEU A 164 1.75 20.88 1.38
C LEU A 164 2.47 20.08 0.29
N ARG A 165 2.09 18.82 0.16
CA ARG A 165 2.52 17.96 -0.94
C ARG A 165 1.29 17.42 -1.65
N ALA A 166 1.34 17.39 -2.97
CA ALA A 166 0.40 16.72 -3.84
C ALA A 166 1.15 15.76 -4.76
N GLN A 167 0.59 14.61 -4.99
CA GLN A 167 1.05 13.65 -5.99
C GLN A 167 -0.17 13.05 -6.68
N SER A 168 -0.19 13.07 -8.01
CA SER A 168 -1.23 12.45 -8.80
C SER A 168 -0.60 11.62 -9.91
N THR A 169 -1.06 10.39 -10.10
CA THR A 169 -0.48 9.43 -11.04
C THR A 169 -1.58 8.78 -11.85
N HIS A 170 -1.46 8.85 -13.18
CA HIS A 170 -2.24 8.09 -14.13
C HIS A 170 -1.42 6.88 -14.58
N VAL A 171 -1.96 5.68 -14.40
CA VAL A 171 -1.30 4.40 -14.69
C VAL A 171 -2.09 3.66 -15.76
N SER A 172 -1.41 3.20 -16.81
CA SER A 172 -1.93 2.22 -17.75
C SER A 172 -1.08 0.97 -17.71
N LYS A 173 -1.70 -0.21 -17.59
CA LYS A 173 -1.02 -1.50 -17.62
C LYS A 173 -1.66 -2.42 -18.65
N MET A 174 -0.82 -3.17 -19.37
CA MET A 174 -1.23 -4.19 -20.33
C MET A 174 -0.52 -5.50 -20.02
N PHE A 175 -1.29 -6.57 -19.84
CA PHE A 175 -0.77 -7.91 -19.65
C PHE A 175 -1.17 -8.81 -20.81
N LEU A 176 -0.19 -9.40 -21.47
CA LEU A 176 -0.36 -10.21 -22.68
C LEU A 176 0.24 -11.60 -22.46
N THR A 177 -0.48 -12.61 -22.93
CA THR A 177 0.02 -13.98 -23.18
C THR A 177 -0.46 -14.45 -24.55
N ALA A 178 -0.27 -15.73 -24.86
CA ALA A 178 -0.84 -16.33 -26.07
C ALA A 178 -2.39 -16.26 -26.09
N LYS A 179 -3.03 -16.25 -24.89
CA LYS A 179 -4.49 -16.30 -24.74
C LYS A 179 -5.09 -15.11 -24.02
N ARG A 180 -4.28 -14.21 -23.44
CA ARG A 180 -4.73 -13.08 -22.66
C ARG A 180 -4.39 -11.76 -23.32
N ASP A 181 -5.33 -10.80 -23.29
CA ASP A 181 -5.13 -9.39 -23.63
C ASP A 181 -5.89 -8.58 -22.57
N MET A 182 -5.20 -8.22 -21.48
CA MET A 182 -5.79 -7.55 -20.35
C MET A 182 -5.20 -6.15 -20.26
N ARG A 183 -6.08 -5.13 -20.19
CA ARG A 183 -5.70 -3.72 -20.14
C ARG A 183 -6.49 -3.01 -19.06
N GLN A 184 -5.79 -2.19 -18.28
CA GLN A 184 -6.40 -1.34 -17.27
C GLN A 184 -5.77 0.04 -17.28
N SER A 185 -6.58 1.04 -16.94
CA SER A 185 -6.12 2.41 -16.78
C SER A 185 -6.85 3.07 -15.62
N TYR A 186 -6.10 3.78 -14.78
CA TYR A 186 -6.60 4.38 -13.57
C TYR A 186 -5.77 5.56 -13.08
N VAL A 187 -6.41 6.42 -12.29
CA VAL A 187 -5.75 7.53 -11.60
C VAL A 187 -5.84 7.31 -10.10
N TYR A 188 -4.79 7.64 -9.40
CA TYR A 188 -4.81 7.80 -7.95
C TYR A 188 -4.05 9.06 -7.55
N SER A 189 -4.48 9.66 -6.44
CA SER A 189 -3.85 10.85 -5.90
C SER A 189 -3.71 10.76 -4.40
N GLU A 190 -2.66 11.40 -3.90
CA GLU A 190 -2.41 11.59 -2.48
C GLU A 190 -1.90 13.00 -2.22
N GLY A 191 -2.37 13.59 -1.14
CA GLY A 191 -1.94 14.90 -0.68
C GLY A 191 -1.71 14.90 0.82
N MET A 192 -0.83 15.78 1.29
CA MET A 192 -0.56 15.91 2.73
C MET A 192 -0.40 17.37 3.13
N VAL A 193 -0.74 17.64 4.39
CA VAL A 193 -0.39 18.84 5.13
C VAL A 193 0.51 18.45 6.30
N LEU A 194 1.61 19.17 6.46
CA LEU A 194 2.52 19.04 7.59
C LEU A 194 2.84 20.44 8.12
N VAL A 195 2.48 20.71 9.36
CA VAL A 195 2.82 21.97 10.06
C VAL A 195 3.92 21.68 11.06
N ILE A 196 4.98 22.49 11.02
CA ILE A 196 6.11 22.42 11.94
C ILE A 196 6.00 23.58 12.92
N ALA A 197 5.95 23.28 14.21
CA ALA A 197 5.95 24.25 15.29
C ALA A 197 7.22 24.13 16.14
N ALA A 198 7.70 25.25 16.66
CA ALA A 198 8.92 25.31 17.48
C ALA A 198 8.72 26.25 18.67
N LYS A 199 9.06 25.77 19.89
CA LYS A 199 8.98 26.53 21.15
C LYS A 199 10.07 26.08 22.10
N ASP A 200 10.80 27.01 22.66
CA ASP A 200 11.82 26.77 23.70
C ASP A 200 12.89 25.71 23.33
N GLY A 201 13.21 25.60 22.04
CA GLY A 201 14.17 24.62 21.52
C GLY A 201 13.56 23.26 21.14
N GLU A 202 12.33 23.00 21.49
CA GLU A 202 11.56 21.85 21.04
C GLU A 202 10.97 22.09 19.66
N VAL A 203 10.94 21.06 18.81
CA VAL A 203 10.32 21.08 17.48
C VAL A 203 9.36 19.91 17.36
N LYS A 204 8.13 20.21 17.01
CA LYS A 204 7.07 19.22 16.78
C LYS A 204 6.42 19.45 15.43
N PHE A 205 5.73 18.43 14.92
CA PHE A 205 4.97 18.56 13.69
C PHE A 205 3.62 17.86 13.80
N GLY A 206 2.60 18.50 13.27
CA GLY A 206 1.30 17.90 13.00
C GLY A 206 1.26 17.42 11.56
N TYR A 207 0.50 16.38 11.29
CA TYR A 207 0.35 15.77 9.97
C TYR A 207 -1.09 15.31 9.78
N ASP A 208 -1.59 15.47 8.54
CA ASP A 208 -2.81 14.81 8.05
C ASP A 208 -2.71 14.69 6.52
N SER A 209 -3.50 13.79 5.93
CA SER A 209 -3.44 13.51 4.50
C SER A 209 -4.80 13.25 3.88
N VAL A 210 -4.82 13.23 2.56
CA VAL A 210 -5.93 12.77 1.73
C VAL A 210 -5.38 11.81 0.70
N SER A 211 -6.15 10.77 0.36
CA SER A 211 -5.74 9.79 -0.65
C SER A 211 -6.98 9.14 -1.26
N GLY A 212 -6.89 8.72 -2.51
CA GLY A 212 -8.00 8.04 -3.17
C GLY A 212 -7.73 7.69 -4.62
N ARG A 213 -8.65 6.89 -5.18
CA ARG A 213 -8.77 6.60 -6.61
C ARG A 213 -9.47 7.76 -7.33
N GLU A 214 -9.04 8.95 -7.02
CA GLU A 214 -9.53 10.24 -7.53
C GLU A 214 -8.37 10.94 -8.23
N GLY A 215 -8.67 11.92 -9.07
CA GLY A 215 -7.68 12.79 -9.69
C GLY A 215 -7.27 13.96 -8.77
N PRO A 216 -6.64 15.01 -9.35
CA PRO A 216 -6.17 16.18 -8.60
C PRO A 216 -7.24 16.93 -7.80
N GLU A 217 -8.54 16.69 -8.06
CA GLU A 217 -9.65 17.28 -7.29
C GLU A 217 -9.61 16.92 -5.80
N ILE A 218 -8.99 15.82 -5.41
CA ILE A 218 -8.87 15.42 -4.00
C ILE A 218 -8.08 16.44 -3.18
N PHE A 219 -7.20 17.22 -3.81
CA PHE A 219 -6.37 18.20 -3.12
C PHE A 219 -7.14 19.36 -2.54
N ASP A 220 -8.35 19.62 -3.04
CA ASP A 220 -9.24 20.66 -2.51
C ASP A 220 -9.60 20.38 -1.04
N LYS A 221 -9.62 19.09 -0.63
CA LYS A 221 -9.87 18.65 0.75
C LYS A 221 -8.75 19.01 1.73
N LEU A 222 -7.54 19.35 1.25
CA LEU A 222 -6.41 19.71 2.12
C LEU A 222 -6.63 21.03 2.86
N GLY A 223 -7.36 21.96 2.27
CA GLY A 223 -7.68 23.25 2.91
C GLY A 223 -8.37 23.10 4.27
N GLU A 224 -9.29 22.13 4.39
CA GLU A 224 -10.05 21.85 5.60
C GLU A 224 -9.18 21.23 6.72
N LYS A 225 -8.01 20.72 6.38
CA LYS A 225 -7.10 20.04 7.32
C LYS A 225 -6.04 20.96 7.92
N VAL A 226 -5.76 22.12 7.31
CA VAL A 226 -4.63 22.99 7.69
C VAL A 226 -4.71 23.43 9.14
N GLU A 227 -5.86 23.96 9.59
CA GLU A 227 -6.05 24.45 10.97
C GLU A 227 -5.97 23.30 11.99
N LYS A 228 -6.59 22.15 11.68
CA LYS A 228 -6.49 20.93 12.51
C LYS A 228 -5.04 20.51 12.69
N VAL A 229 -4.26 20.48 11.61
CA VAL A 229 -2.86 20.05 11.63
C VAL A 229 -1.98 21.06 12.38
N ALA A 230 -2.23 22.35 12.22
CA ALA A 230 -1.56 23.39 13.04
C ALA A 230 -1.87 23.22 14.53
N GLY A 231 -3.13 22.97 14.88
CA GLY A 231 -3.54 22.67 16.26
C GLY A 231 -2.85 21.42 16.82
N ILE A 232 -2.70 20.35 16.04
CA ILE A 232 -1.95 19.16 16.45
C ILE A 232 -0.48 19.50 16.74
N ALA A 233 0.18 20.30 15.89
CA ALA A 233 1.57 20.70 16.12
C ALA A 233 1.75 21.49 17.41
N GLU A 234 0.82 22.41 17.71
CA GLU A 234 0.81 23.18 18.97
C GLU A 234 0.56 22.27 20.20
N GLU A 235 -0.41 21.37 20.11
CA GLU A 235 -0.73 20.41 21.18
C GLU A 235 0.48 19.53 21.52
N LEU A 236 1.23 19.10 20.52
CA LEU A 236 2.42 18.25 20.68
C LEU A 236 3.58 18.99 21.35
N LEU A 237 3.67 20.31 21.27
CA LEU A 237 4.66 21.10 22.03
C LEU A 237 4.44 21.02 23.54
N GLU A 238 3.21 20.85 23.98
CA GLU A 238 2.83 20.73 25.38
C GLU A 238 2.65 19.27 25.86
N ALA A 239 2.83 18.29 24.95
CA ALA A 239 2.62 16.87 25.25
C ALA A 239 3.63 16.34 26.29
N GLY A 240 3.12 15.61 27.26
CA GLY A 240 3.93 14.88 28.23
C GLY A 240 4.50 13.58 27.66
N ARG A 241 5.29 12.88 28.47
CA ARG A 241 5.73 11.51 28.15
C ARG A 241 4.80 10.49 28.80
N ILE A 242 4.64 9.34 28.12
CA ILE A 242 3.89 8.23 28.67
C ILE A 242 4.78 7.46 29.68
N GLU A 243 4.20 7.01 30.79
CA GLU A 243 4.85 6.05 31.66
C GLU A 243 4.77 4.63 31.03
N PRO A 244 5.89 3.90 30.93
CA PRO A 244 5.85 2.56 30.37
C PRO A 244 4.92 1.62 31.13
N GLY A 245 4.03 0.93 30.42
CA GLY A 245 3.05 0.04 31.05
C GLY A 245 2.14 -0.67 30.08
N GLU A 246 1.24 -1.49 30.61
CA GLU A 246 0.14 -2.10 29.87
C GLU A 246 -1.14 -1.28 30.12
N TYR A 247 -1.84 -0.95 29.04
CA TYR A 247 -3.00 -0.06 29.07
C TYR A 247 -4.17 -0.60 28.26
N GLU A 248 -5.38 -0.24 28.67
CA GLU A 248 -6.51 -0.23 27.73
C GLU A 248 -6.27 0.88 26.73
N ILE A 249 -6.42 0.55 25.45
CA ILE A 249 -6.25 1.50 24.35
C ILE A 249 -7.51 1.53 23.49
N ILE A 250 -7.78 2.70 22.95
CA ILE A 250 -8.63 2.87 21.76
C ILE A 250 -7.71 3.41 20.69
N VAL A 251 -7.66 2.77 19.53
CA VAL A 251 -6.86 3.26 18.41
C VAL A 251 -7.76 3.90 17.37
N SER A 252 -7.29 4.99 16.75
CA SER A 252 -7.98 5.64 15.61
C SER A 252 -8.00 4.72 14.38
N PRO A 253 -8.86 4.97 13.38
CA PRO A 253 -8.89 4.22 12.13
C PRO A 253 -7.54 4.11 11.43
N GLU A 254 -6.72 5.16 11.47
CA GLU A 254 -5.37 5.20 10.93
C GLU A 254 -4.43 4.22 11.67
N VAL A 255 -4.48 4.20 13.00
CA VAL A 255 -3.67 3.26 13.81
C VAL A 255 -4.23 1.84 13.71
N SER A 256 -5.54 1.67 13.55
CA SER A 256 -6.16 0.37 13.25
C SER A 256 -5.65 -0.20 11.93
N GLY A 257 -5.57 0.63 10.88
CA GLY A 257 -4.98 0.27 9.59
C GLY A 257 -3.51 -0.13 9.72
N LEU A 258 -2.71 0.65 10.44
CA LEU A 258 -1.32 0.30 10.72
C LEU A 258 -1.21 -1.07 11.43
N ILE A 259 -2.09 -1.38 12.38
CA ILE A 259 -2.13 -2.67 13.04
C ILE A 259 -2.51 -3.78 12.03
N ALA A 260 -3.51 -3.57 11.17
CA ALA A 260 -3.88 -4.53 10.15
C ALA A 260 -2.69 -4.84 9.22
N HIS A 261 -2.02 -3.80 8.75
CA HIS A 261 -0.88 -3.88 7.84
C HIS A 261 0.34 -4.54 8.50
N GLU A 262 0.75 -4.08 9.68
CA GLU A 262 1.98 -4.52 10.33
C GLU A 262 1.78 -5.76 11.21
N ALA A 263 0.63 -5.88 11.88
CA ALA A 263 0.41 -7.00 12.80
C ALA A 263 0.17 -8.32 12.07
N PHE A 264 -0.52 -8.28 10.93
CA PHE A 264 -0.89 -9.50 10.24
C PHE A 264 -0.67 -9.48 8.73
N GLY A 265 -0.73 -8.32 8.09
CA GLY A 265 -0.55 -8.21 6.65
C GLY A 265 0.78 -8.81 6.16
N HIS A 266 1.90 -8.37 6.72
CA HIS A 266 3.21 -8.96 6.41
C HIS A 266 3.37 -10.39 6.86
N GLY A 267 2.76 -10.77 7.99
CA GLY A 267 2.85 -12.10 8.58
C GLY A 267 2.17 -13.20 7.77
N VAL A 268 1.30 -12.82 6.83
CA VAL A 268 0.56 -13.76 5.97
C VAL A 268 0.78 -13.54 4.47
N GLU A 269 1.82 -12.83 4.07
CA GLU A 269 2.32 -12.84 2.69
C GLU A 269 2.92 -14.22 2.37
N MET A 270 2.21 -15.03 1.58
CA MET A 270 2.45 -16.47 1.45
C MET A 270 3.71 -16.85 0.64
N ASP A 271 4.37 -15.91 -0.05
CA ASP A 271 5.72 -16.15 -0.58
C ASP A 271 6.74 -16.39 0.55
N MET A 272 6.46 -15.88 1.76
CA MET A 272 7.23 -16.17 2.97
C MET A 272 6.93 -17.56 3.53
N PHE A 273 5.71 -18.11 3.29
CA PHE A 273 5.37 -19.50 3.63
C PHE A 273 6.20 -20.47 2.78
N VAL A 274 6.30 -20.22 1.47
CA VAL A 274 7.17 -21.01 0.56
C VAL A 274 8.62 -21.07 1.07
N LYS A 275 9.10 -19.96 1.65
CA LYS A 275 10.47 -19.84 2.18
C LYS A 275 10.60 -20.34 3.63
N ASN A 276 9.51 -20.78 4.27
CA ASN A 276 9.43 -21.13 5.68
C ASN A 276 9.94 -19.99 6.60
N ARG A 277 9.51 -18.76 6.31
CA ARG A 277 9.93 -17.53 7.00
C ARG A 277 8.80 -16.78 7.68
N ALA A 278 7.58 -17.33 7.74
CA ALA A 278 6.44 -16.73 8.40
C ALA A 278 5.73 -17.77 9.27
N LEU A 279 5.42 -17.37 10.51
CA LEU A 279 4.73 -18.21 11.49
C LEU A 279 3.28 -18.48 11.09
N GLY A 280 2.66 -17.56 10.32
CA GLY A 280 1.30 -17.66 9.82
C GLY A 280 0.97 -18.99 9.13
N ALA A 281 1.93 -19.57 8.42
CA ALA A 281 1.76 -20.89 7.78
C ALA A 281 1.32 -22.00 8.76
N GLN A 282 1.69 -21.91 10.03
CA GLN A 282 1.35 -22.91 11.06
C GLN A 282 0.00 -22.62 11.73
N TYR A 283 -0.60 -21.47 11.44
CA TYR A 283 -1.82 -21.01 12.10
C TYR A 283 -3.04 -20.97 11.17
N ILE A 284 -2.91 -21.37 9.92
CA ILE A 284 -4.07 -21.59 9.04
C ILE A 284 -5.07 -22.52 9.71
N GLY A 285 -6.33 -22.10 9.81
CA GLY A 285 -7.41 -22.78 10.51
C GLY A 285 -7.41 -22.62 12.04
N LYS A 286 -6.49 -21.81 12.60
CA LYS A 286 -6.40 -21.60 14.07
C LYS A 286 -6.80 -20.16 14.43
N ARG A 287 -7.10 -19.99 15.72
CA ARG A 287 -7.43 -18.70 16.31
C ARG A 287 -6.18 -17.81 16.41
N VAL A 288 -6.32 -16.57 15.95
CA VAL A 288 -5.29 -15.52 16.00
C VAL A 288 -5.81 -14.19 16.56
N GLY A 289 -7.11 -14.08 16.78
CA GLY A 289 -7.75 -12.87 17.30
C GLY A 289 -9.03 -13.17 18.07
N SER A 290 -9.68 -12.15 18.60
CA SER A 290 -11.02 -12.26 19.21
C SER A 290 -12.08 -12.56 18.15
N ASP A 291 -13.28 -12.97 18.56
CA ASP A 291 -14.40 -13.24 17.64
C ASP A 291 -14.85 -12.01 16.84
N LEU A 292 -14.47 -10.80 17.25
CA LEU A 292 -14.76 -9.55 16.55
C LEU A 292 -13.85 -9.32 15.35
N VAL A 293 -12.70 -10.00 15.28
CA VAL A 293 -11.69 -9.73 14.24
C VAL A 293 -12.07 -10.43 12.95
N THR A 294 -12.44 -9.66 11.96
CA THR A 294 -12.49 -10.06 10.54
C THR A 294 -11.63 -9.08 9.76
N MET A 295 -10.70 -9.60 8.94
CA MET A 295 -9.73 -8.81 8.18
C MET A 295 -9.74 -9.22 6.72
N HIS A 296 -9.78 -8.23 5.86
CA HIS A 296 -9.76 -8.36 4.41
C HIS A 296 -8.47 -7.80 3.82
N GLU A 297 -8.05 -8.39 2.72
CA GLU A 297 -6.92 -7.90 1.93
C GLU A 297 -7.23 -8.07 0.43
N GLY A 298 -6.75 -7.14 -0.39
CA GLY A 298 -6.88 -7.20 -1.85
C GLY A 298 -7.30 -5.88 -2.49
N ALA A 299 -7.45 -5.89 -3.82
CA ALA A 299 -7.81 -4.68 -4.55
C ALA A 299 -9.33 -4.42 -4.62
N LYS A 300 -10.17 -5.30 -4.06
CA LYS A 300 -11.64 -5.22 -4.12
C LYS A 300 -12.37 -4.95 -2.81
N PRO A 301 -11.84 -5.27 -1.61
CA PRO A 301 -12.63 -5.03 -0.39
C PRO A 301 -13.02 -3.56 -0.25
N GLU A 302 -12.12 -2.66 -0.64
CA GLU A 302 -12.34 -1.21 -0.66
C GLU A 302 -11.68 -0.58 -1.89
N ILE A 303 -12.18 0.58 -2.31
CA ILE A 303 -11.60 1.34 -3.42
C ILE A 303 -10.72 2.47 -2.87
N GLN A 304 -9.42 2.29 -2.96
CA GLN A 304 -8.43 3.25 -2.51
C GLN A 304 -7.23 3.28 -3.49
N VAL A 305 -6.18 4.05 -3.24
CA VAL A 305 -5.03 4.26 -4.14
C VAL A 305 -4.41 2.97 -4.67
N ALA A 306 -4.44 1.89 -3.88
CA ALA A 306 -3.84 0.61 -4.24
C ALA A 306 -4.76 -0.32 -5.05
N SER A 307 -6.01 0.05 -5.31
CA SER A 307 -6.96 -0.78 -6.06
C SER A 307 -6.63 -0.86 -7.56
N TYR A 308 -6.87 -1.99 -8.19
CA TYR A 308 -6.67 -2.28 -9.62
C TYR A 308 -7.64 -3.37 -10.08
N ALA A 309 -7.72 -3.61 -11.39
CA ALA A 309 -8.52 -4.69 -11.97
C ALA A 309 -7.78 -6.04 -11.98
N PHE A 310 -6.46 -6.02 -12.20
CA PHE A 310 -5.58 -7.18 -12.16
C PHE A 310 -4.17 -6.76 -11.69
N ASP A 311 -3.45 -7.70 -11.08
CA ASP A 311 -2.09 -7.50 -10.57
C ASP A 311 -1.01 -7.56 -11.68
N ASP A 312 0.25 -7.47 -11.31
CA ASP A 312 1.38 -7.46 -12.25
C ASP A 312 1.71 -8.86 -12.84
N GLU A 313 0.89 -9.86 -12.54
CA GLU A 313 0.96 -11.21 -13.10
C GLU A 313 -0.30 -11.57 -13.90
N GLY A 314 -1.22 -10.61 -14.09
CA GLY A 314 -2.47 -10.81 -14.81
C GLY A 314 -3.51 -11.59 -14.01
N VAL A 315 -3.37 -11.70 -12.70
CA VAL A 315 -4.40 -12.27 -11.82
C VAL A 315 -5.43 -11.18 -11.51
N LEU A 316 -6.72 -11.51 -11.66
CA LEU A 316 -7.80 -10.58 -11.36
C LEU A 316 -7.79 -10.19 -9.87
N ALA A 317 -8.20 -8.97 -9.59
CA ALA A 317 -8.35 -8.47 -8.23
C ALA A 317 -9.35 -9.31 -7.42
N HIS A 318 -9.02 -9.58 -6.17
CA HIS A 318 -9.84 -10.31 -5.23
C HIS A 318 -10.14 -9.48 -3.98
N ASP A 319 -11.12 -9.94 -3.23
CA ASP A 319 -11.35 -9.66 -1.82
C ASP A 319 -11.02 -10.95 -1.06
N THR A 320 -9.90 -10.96 -0.39
CA THR A 320 -9.40 -12.12 0.36
C THR A 320 -9.66 -11.91 1.84
N VAL A 321 -10.56 -12.72 2.41
CA VAL A 321 -10.80 -12.73 3.86
C VAL A 321 -9.69 -13.53 4.53
N GLU A 322 -8.71 -12.85 5.07
CA GLU A 322 -7.57 -13.48 5.75
C GLU A 322 -7.97 -14.03 7.11
N ILE A 323 -8.65 -13.21 7.91
CA ILE A 323 -9.17 -13.59 9.24
C ILE A 323 -10.68 -13.44 9.21
N ARG A 324 -11.40 -14.44 9.71
CA ARG A 324 -12.85 -14.37 9.93
C ARG A 324 -13.18 -14.81 11.36
N ASN A 325 -13.83 -13.93 12.11
CA ASN A 325 -14.21 -14.18 13.50
C ASN A 325 -13.01 -14.71 14.34
N GLY A 326 -11.85 -14.10 14.16
CA GLY A 326 -10.62 -14.44 14.87
C GLY A 326 -9.89 -15.69 14.40
N ILE A 327 -10.37 -16.38 13.38
CA ILE A 327 -9.72 -17.55 12.79
C ILE A 327 -8.97 -17.15 11.52
N LEU A 328 -7.71 -17.51 11.41
CA LEU A 328 -6.91 -17.32 10.19
C LEU A 328 -7.32 -18.34 9.14
N HIS A 329 -7.85 -17.89 7.99
CA HIS A 329 -8.27 -18.75 6.90
C HIS A 329 -7.21 -18.92 5.82
N THR A 330 -6.54 -17.85 5.45
CA THR A 330 -5.54 -17.82 4.39
C THR A 330 -4.64 -16.60 4.56
N GLY A 331 -3.63 -16.47 3.75
CA GLY A 331 -2.94 -15.21 3.48
C GLY A 331 -3.14 -14.82 2.02
N VAL A 332 -2.35 -13.85 1.57
CA VAL A 332 -2.31 -13.40 0.18
C VAL A 332 -1.09 -13.95 -0.56
N CYS A 333 -1.19 -14.10 -1.88
CA CYS A 333 -0.09 -14.66 -2.67
C CYS A 333 -0.01 -14.09 -4.09
N ASP A 334 1.22 -14.04 -4.59
CA ASP A 334 1.52 -13.97 -6.01
C ASP A 334 1.26 -15.32 -6.71
N ALA A 335 1.24 -15.31 -8.03
CA ALA A 335 0.89 -16.49 -8.82
C ALA A 335 1.89 -17.64 -8.65
N LEU A 336 3.19 -17.37 -8.51
CA LEU A 336 4.19 -18.43 -8.33
C LEU A 336 4.16 -19.02 -6.91
N ALA A 337 3.93 -18.20 -5.90
CA ALA A 337 3.73 -18.67 -4.53
C ALA A 337 2.47 -19.55 -4.43
N ALA A 338 1.39 -19.15 -5.08
CA ALA A 338 0.14 -19.92 -5.15
C ALA A 338 0.37 -21.32 -5.73
N LEU A 339 1.05 -21.42 -6.89
CA LEU A 339 1.37 -22.71 -7.53
C LEU A 339 2.22 -23.61 -6.62
N ARG A 340 3.21 -23.04 -5.93
CA ARG A 340 4.11 -23.79 -5.01
C ARG A 340 3.42 -24.31 -3.78
N LEU A 341 2.41 -23.60 -3.31
CA LEU A 341 1.61 -23.96 -2.14
C LEU A 341 0.36 -24.78 -2.50
N GLY A 342 0.01 -24.90 -3.79
CA GLY A 342 -1.18 -25.59 -4.24
C GLY A 342 -2.49 -24.89 -3.85
N VAL A 343 -2.48 -23.54 -3.86
CA VAL A 343 -3.63 -22.69 -3.57
C VAL A 343 -3.99 -21.80 -4.76
N GLU A 344 -5.16 -21.17 -4.73
CA GLU A 344 -5.54 -20.17 -5.74
C GLU A 344 -4.78 -18.85 -5.51
N PRO A 345 -4.35 -18.16 -6.58
CA PRO A 345 -3.71 -16.85 -6.47
C PRO A 345 -4.73 -15.79 -6.05
N THR A 346 -4.29 -14.84 -5.21
CA THR A 346 -5.16 -13.81 -4.64
C THR A 346 -5.11 -12.47 -5.38
N GLY A 347 -4.28 -12.35 -6.43
CA GLY A 347 -4.13 -11.10 -7.17
C GLY A 347 -3.28 -10.06 -6.40
N ASN A 348 -2.28 -10.53 -5.67
CA ASN A 348 -1.36 -9.72 -4.86
C ASN A 348 0.08 -9.77 -5.37
N GLY A 349 0.30 -10.17 -6.62
CA GLY A 349 1.61 -10.12 -7.27
C GLY A 349 1.93 -8.71 -7.74
N LYS A 350 2.81 -7.99 -7.02
CA LYS A 350 3.16 -6.59 -7.34
C LYS A 350 4.68 -6.43 -7.48
N ARG A 351 5.10 -5.49 -8.32
CA ARG A 351 6.48 -5.04 -8.48
C ARG A 351 6.61 -3.54 -8.27
N GLU A 352 7.76 -3.10 -7.85
CA GLU A 352 8.05 -1.67 -7.70
C GLU A 352 7.98 -0.95 -9.05
N ASN A 353 8.62 -1.51 -10.05
CA ASN A 353 8.59 -1.07 -11.44
C ASN A 353 8.95 -2.24 -12.38
N PHE A 354 8.99 -1.98 -13.70
CA PHE A 354 9.24 -3.02 -14.71
C PHE A 354 10.62 -3.71 -14.59
N GLU A 355 11.61 -3.10 -13.94
CA GLU A 355 12.95 -3.67 -13.74
C GLU A 355 13.03 -4.57 -12.50
N HIS A 356 12.05 -4.48 -11.60
CA HIS A 356 12.01 -5.23 -10.34
C HIS A 356 11.20 -6.52 -10.47
N LYS A 357 11.54 -7.48 -9.61
CA LYS A 357 10.84 -8.75 -9.51
C LYS A 357 9.46 -8.57 -8.85
N VAL A 358 8.50 -9.42 -9.23
CA VAL A 358 7.23 -9.55 -8.49
C VAL A 358 7.44 -10.21 -7.14
N TYR A 359 6.74 -9.69 -6.15
CA TYR A 359 6.58 -10.29 -4.83
C TYR A 359 5.10 -10.31 -4.43
N THR A 360 4.75 -11.19 -3.51
CA THR A 360 3.48 -11.06 -2.79
C THR A 360 3.48 -9.76 -2.00
N ARG A 361 2.49 -8.89 -2.22
CA ARG A 361 2.40 -7.58 -1.55
C ARG A 361 0.96 -7.26 -1.18
N MET A 362 0.81 -6.64 -0.02
CA MET A 362 -0.47 -6.07 0.41
C MET A 362 -0.99 -5.03 -0.57
N THR A 363 -2.30 -4.81 -0.56
CA THR A 363 -3.04 -3.89 -1.43
C THR A 363 -3.91 -2.96 -0.59
N ASN A 364 -5.14 -3.36 -0.24
CA ASN A 364 -5.95 -2.65 0.75
C ASN A 364 -6.21 -3.60 1.92
N THR A 365 -5.59 -3.33 3.05
CA THR A 365 -5.69 -4.16 4.26
C THR A 365 -6.64 -3.50 5.24
N VAL A 366 -7.74 -4.14 5.60
CA VAL A 366 -8.81 -3.51 6.39
C VAL A 366 -9.46 -4.45 7.37
N PHE A 367 -9.71 -3.96 8.60
CA PHE A 367 -10.61 -4.63 9.54
C PHE A 367 -12.07 -4.25 9.27
N GLU A 368 -12.99 -5.21 9.36
CA GLU A 368 -14.42 -4.93 9.32
C GLU A 368 -14.86 -4.06 10.51
N SER A 369 -15.88 -3.22 10.25
CA SER A 369 -16.52 -2.40 11.28
C SER A 369 -17.32 -3.25 12.27
N GLY A 370 -17.47 -2.72 13.49
CA GLY A 370 -18.39 -3.26 14.52
C GLY A 370 -19.63 -2.39 14.70
N ASP A 371 -20.20 -2.45 15.89
CA ASP A 371 -21.47 -1.79 16.22
C ASP A 371 -21.34 -0.62 17.22
N SER A 372 -20.15 -0.38 17.79
CA SER A 372 -19.94 0.62 18.84
C SER A 372 -19.77 2.03 18.28
N THR A 373 -19.99 3.05 19.11
CA THR A 373 -19.55 4.41 18.84
C THR A 373 -18.27 4.72 19.59
N LEU A 374 -17.52 5.72 19.15
CA LEU A 374 -16.29 6.14 19.84
C LEU A 374 -16.59 6.57 21.29
N GLU A 375 -17.72 7.25 21.52
CA GLU A 375 -18.15 7.69 22.86
C GLU A 375 -18.41 6.49 23.78
N GLU A 376 -19.09 5.45 23.30
CA GLU A 376 -19.31 4.21 24.07
C GLU A 376 -17.98 3.52 24.40
N MET A 377 -17.05 3.52 23.47
CA MET A 377 -15.72 2.96 23.69
C MET A 377 -14.95 3.75 24.75
N ILE A 378 -14.93 5.08 24.67
CA ILE A 378 -14.29 5.95 25.68
C ILE A 378 -14.93 5.74 27.05
N ALA A 379 -16.28 5.72 27.13
CA ALA A 379 -17.01 5.51 28.37
C ALA A 379 -16.69 4.15 29.04
N SER A 380 -16.27 3.16 28.27
CA SER A 380 -15.92 1.82 28.76
C SER A 380 -14.51 1.70 29.34
N VAL A 381 -13.63 2.72 29.18
CA VAL A 381 -12.23 2.70 29.65
C VAL A 381 -12.12 3.32 31.03
N LYS A 382 -11.61 2.57 32.00
CA LYS A 382 -11.35 3.11 33.32
C LYS A 382 -10.07 3.96 33.37
N TYR A 383 -8.99 3.45 32.78
CA TYR A 383 -7.74 4.16 32.62
C TYR A 383 -7.01 3.63 31.37
N GLY A 384 -6.66 4.53 30.50
CA GLY A 384 -6.01 4.18 29.24
C GLY A 384 -5.83 5.38 28.32
N TYR A 385 -5.70 5.11 27.03
CA TYR A 385 -5.42 6.14 26.03
C TYR A 385 -6.21 5.92 24.74
N LEU A 386 -6.67 7.04 24.14
CA LEU A 386 -7.05 7.09 22.73
C LEU A 386 -5.79 7.44 21.91
N LEU A 387 -5.33 6.51 21.08
CA LEU A 387 -4.12 6.64 20.27
C LEU A 387 -4.47 7.13 18.86
N ALA A 388 -3.75 8.13 18.37
CA ALA A 388 -3.99 8.74 17.06
C ALA A 388 -2.70 9.19 16.38
N GLY A 389 -2.72 9.18 15.05
CA GLY A 389 -1.58 9.50 14.20
C GLY A 389 -0.54 8.37 14.20
N MET A 390 -0.11 7.97 13.01
CA MET A 390 0.94 6.97 12.86
C MET A 390 2.20 7.57 12.24
N GLN A 391 3.36 7.04 12.60
CA GLN A 391 4.63 7.40 11.98
C GLN A 391 5.24 6.20 11.24
N SER A 392 5.26 5.04 11.86
CA SER A 392 5.76 3.80 11.26
C SER A 392 5.32 2.58 12.05
N GLY A 393 5.36 1.42 11.41
CA GLY A 393 5.21 0.12 12.04
C GLY A 393 6.26 -0.87 11.56
N MET A 394 6.35 -1.98 12.26
CA MET A 394 7.27 -3.07 11.96
C MET A 394 6.77 -4.36 12.59
N GLU A 395 6.80 -5.45 11.82
CA GLU A 395 6.47 -6.79 12.30
C GLU A 395 7.62 -7.76 12.04
N ASP A 396 7.79 -8.73 12.94
CA ASP A 396 8.64 -9.90 12.70
C ASP A 396 7.76 -11.10 12.30
N PRO A 397 7.67 -11.45 11.01
CA PRO A 397 6.83 -12.56 10.53
C PRO A 397 7.15 -13.91 11.14
N LYS A 398 8.36 -14.10 11.67
CA LYS A 398 8.80 -15.38 12.27
C LYS A 398 8.32 -15.58 13.69
N HIS A 399 8.15 -14.50 14.44
CA HIS A 399 7.86 -14.57 15.88
C HIS A 399 6.65 -13.72 16.27
N TRP A 400 6.06 -12.98 15.30
CA TRP A 400 4.88 -12.14 15.50
C TRP A 400 5.05 -11.06 16.58
N GLY A 401 6.26 -10.54 16.72
CA GLY A 401 6.49 -9.32 17.47
C GLY A 401 6.08 -8.11 16.65
N ILE A 402 5.37 -7.16 17.25
CA ILE A 402 4.98 -5.90 16.61
C ILE A 402 5.53 -4.70 17.38
N GLN A 403 5.92 -3.67 16.64
CA GLN A 403 6.22 -2.34 17.15
C GLN A 403 5.59 -1.30 16.24
N CYS A 404 4.79 -0.38 16.82
CA CYS A 404 4.24 0.78 16.11
C CYS A 404 4.68 2.06 16.80
N ILE A 405 5.08 3.06 16.02
CA ILE A 405 5.35 4.42 16.50
C ILE A 405 4.12 5.25 16.19
N ILE A 406 3.46 5.69 17.27
CA ILE A 406 2.21 6.44 17.26
C ILE A 406 2.51 7.86 17.70
N ASP A 407 1.87 8.81 17.03
CA ASP A 407 2.16 10.21 17.19
C ASP A 407 1.75 10.75 18.56
N ARG A 408 0.52 10.44 19.00
CA ARG A 408 -0.05 10.96 20.24
C ARG A 408 -1.07 10.03 20.89
N GLY A 409 -1.23 10.20 22.20
CA GLY A 409 -2.26 9.55 22.99
C GLY A 409 -2.97 10.52 23.90
N TYR A 410 -4.31 10.48 23.89
CA TYR A 410 -5.18 11.25 24.75
C TYR A 410 -5.57 10.41 25.97
N GLU A 411 -5.20 10.88 27.17
CA GLU A 411 -5.49 10.13 28.41
C GLU A 411 -7.02 10.02 28.63
N ILE A 412 -7.46 8.81 28.97
CA ILE A 412 -8.83 8.49 29.37
C ILE A 412 -8.81 8.07 30.84
N ARG A 413 -9.67 8.68 31.66
CA ARG A 413 -9.93 8.28 33.05
C ARG A 413 -11.43 8.23 33.32
N ASP A 414 -11.87 7.14 33.95
CA ASP A 414 -13.24 6.92 34.36
C ASP A 414 -14.26 7.25 33.24
N GLY A 415 -13.95 6.84 32.01
CA GLY A 415 -14.82 7.00 30.86
C GLY A 415 -14.81 8.36 30.18
N ALA A 416 -13.84 9.24 30.49
CA ALA A 416 -13.74 10.57 29.89
C ALA A 416 -12.31 10.95 29.51
N LEU A 417 -12.15 11.73 28.43
CA LEU A 417 -10.88 12.36 28.09
C LEU A 417 -10.51 13.41 29.13
N THR A 418 -9.26 13.36 29.62
CA THR A 418 -8.79 14.27 30.67
C THR A 418 -8.23 15.59 30.11
N GLY A 419 -7.99 15.65 28.80
CA GLY A 419 -7.27 16.73 28.13
C GLY A 419 -5.75 16.62 28.20
N LYS A 420 -5.21 15.60 28.88
CA LYS A 420 -3.76 15.33 28.87
C LYS A 420 -3.35 14.57 27.63
N VAL A 421 -2.30 15.07 26.96
CA VAL A 421 -1.70 14.47 25.78
C VAL A 421 -0.30 13.94 26.08
N VAL A 422 0.04 12.79 25.51
CA VAL A 422 1.36 12.18 25.61
C VAL A 422 1.91 11.87 24.21
N SER A 423 3.21 12.08 24.00
CA SER A 423 3.90 11.93 22.71
C SER A 423 5.43 11.87 22.91
N PRO A 424 6.18 11.12 22.06
CA PRO A 424 5.70 10.05 21.18
C PRO A 424 5.31 8.81 21.98
N ILE A 425 4.65 7.84 21.30
CA ILE A 425 4.29 6.56 21.91
C ILE A 425 4.85 5.43 21.08
N VAL A 426 5.50 4.49 21.73
CA VAL A 426 5.90 3.21 21.14
C VAL A 426 4.97 2.13 21.66
N MET A 427 4.15 1.58 20.80
CA MET A 427 3.30 0.43 21.09
C MET A 427 4.05 -0.85 20.69
N THR A 428 4.16 -1.79 21.61
CA THR A 428 4.80 -3.10 21.37
C THR A 428 3.92 -4.24 21.84
N GLY A 429 4.10 -5.40 21.24
CA GLY A 429 3.36 -6.59 21.66
C GLY A 429 3.63 -7.83 20.83
N TYR A 430 2.91 -8.89 21.19
CA TYR A 430 2.77 -10.11 20.41
C TYR A 430 1.44 -10.04 19.66
N VAL A 431 1.48 -10.25 18.35
CA VAL A 431 0.32 -10.01 17.46
C VAL A 431 -0.96 -10.74 17.93
N PRO A 432 -0.96 -12.05 18.24
CA PRO A 432 -2.17 -12.73 18.71
C PRO A 432 -2.71 -12.22 20.05
N ASP A 433 -1.85 -11.73 20.95
CA ASP A 433 -2.29 -11.14 22.21
C ASP A 433 -3.01 -9.81 21.96
N LEU A 434 -2.46 -8.98 21.08
CA LEU A 434 -3.07 -7.72 20.68
C LEU A 434 -4.45 -7.97 20.01
N LEU A 435 -4.49 -8.78 18.96
CA LEU A 435 -5.74 -9.08 18.25
C LEU A 435 -6.73 -9.87 19.11
N GLY A 436 -6.25 -10.74 20.01
CA GLY A 436 -7.07 -11.48 20.98
C GLY A 436 -7.69 -10.59 22.05
N SER A 437 -7.09 -9.42 22.34
CA SER A 437 -7.57 -8.47 23.33
C SER A 437 -8.63 -7.50 22.78
N ILE A 438 -8.89 -7.50 21.47
CA ILE A 438 -9.89 -6.63 20.84
C ILE A 438 -11.26 -6.95 21.41
N SER A 439 -11.89 -5.93 22.00
CA SER A 439 -13.16 -6.04 22.74
C SER A 439 -14.29 -5.20 22.20
N MET A 440 -13.98 -4.16 21.40
CA MET A 440 -14.97 -3.31 20.73
C MET A 440 -14.39 -2.81 19.40
N LEU A 441 -15.25 -2.68 18.40
CA LEU A 441 -14.98 -2.06 17.10
C LEU A 441 -16.07 -1.03 16.82
N SER A 442 -15.71 0.13 16.24
CA SER A 442 -16.69 1.15 15.89
C SER A 442 -17.44 0.84 14.59
N ARG A 443 -18.55 1.57 14.36
CA ARG A 443 -19.27 1.56 13.07
C ARG A 443 -18.53 2.34 12.02
N ASP A 444 -17.93 3.47 12.42
CA ASP A 444 -17.20 4.34 11.53
C ASP A 444 -15.83 3.71 11.21
N HIS A 445 -15.46 3.71 9.94
CA HIS A 445 -14.14 3.31 9.50
C HIS A 445 -13.60 4.28 8.45
N GLU A 446 -12.30 4.29 8.27
CA GLU A 446 -11.62 5.12 7.30
C GLU A 446 -10.40 4.37 6.75
N LEU A 447 -10.08 4.59 5.46
CA LEU A 447 -8.88 4.06 4.81
C LEU A 447 -7.91 5.18 4.45
N PHE A 448 -6.65 4.88 4.57
CA PHE A 448 -5.53 5.76 4.31
C PHE A 448 -4.61 5.13 3.26
N GLY A 449 -4.15 5.93 2.31
CA GLY A 449 -3.28 5.46 1.22
C GLY A 449 -2.12 6.41 0.92
N SER A 450 -1.85 7.35 1.82
CA SER A 450 -0.77 8.33 1.67
C SER A 450 0.56 7.75 2.12
N GLY A 451 1.08 6.79 1.36
CA GLY A 451 2.33 6.14 1.70
C GLY A 451 2.62 4.97 0.77
N GLY A 452 3.59 4.19 1.15
CA GLY A 452 3.99 2.98 0.44
C GLY A 452 4.62 1.98 1.40
N CYS A 453 4.57 0.72 1.03
CA CYS A 453 5.16 -0.36 1.80
C CYS A 453 6.42 -0.89 1.11
N GLY A 454 7.48 -1.15 1.89
CA GLY A 454 8.73 -1.75 1.43
C GLY A 454 8.87 -3.19 1.87
N LYS A 455 9.50 -4.03 1.03
CA LYS A 455 9.82 -5.43 1.35
C LYS A 455 11.22 -5.78 0.86
N GLY A 456 11.92 -6.66 1.56
CA GLY A 456 13.26 -7.10 1.16
C GLY A 456 14.26 -5.96 1.09
N HIS A 457 14.72 -5.62 -0.11
CA HIS A 457 15.64 -4.51 -0.37
C HIS A 457 14.93 -3.15 -0.53
N LYS A 458 13.77 -2.97 0.12
CA LYS A 458 12.94 -1.75 0.06
C LYS A 458 12.26 -1.56 -1.30
N GLU A 459 11.78 -2.63 -1.89
CA GLU A 459 10.95 -2.56 -3.08
C GLU A 459 9.59 -1.97 -2.73
N TRP A 460 9.39 -0.71 -3.11
CA TRP A 460 8.24 0.09 -2.71
C TRP A 460 7.03 -0.17 -3.61
N VAL A 461 5.87 -0.39 -2.99
CA VAL A 461 4.58 -0.45 -3.70
C VAL A 461 3.54 0.41 -3.00
N LYS A 462 2.54 0.89 -3.77
CA LYS A 462 1.36 1.55 -3.17
C LYS A 462 0.55 0.54 -2.40
N VAL A 463 0.14 0.96 -1.21
CA VAL A 463 -0.76 0.23 -0.32
C VAL A 463 -1.77 1.19 0.27
N SER A 464 -2.85 0.64 0.77
CA SER A 464 -3.82 1.34 1.61
C SER A 464 -4.16 0.44 2.79
N ASP A 465 -4.40 1.04 3.92
CA ASP A 465 -4.82 0.35 5.11
C ASP A 465 -5.83 1.19 5.89
N GLY A 466 -6.56 0.56 6.80
CA GLY A 466 -7.56 1.25 7.58
C GLY A 466 -8.41 0.30 8.41
N GLY A 467 -9.48 0.85 8.94
CA GLY A 467 -10.44 0.11 9.73
C GLY A 467 -11.28 1.03 10.62
N PRO A 468 -12.01 0.45 11.58
CA PRO A 468 -12.76 1.18 12.59
C PRO A 468 -11.86 1.69 13.73
N TYR A 469 -12.39 2.52 14.62
CA TYR A 469 -11.82 2.63 15.97
C TYR A 469 -11.84 1.25 16.62
N MET A 470 -10.77 0.90 17.34
CA MET A 470 -10.60 -0.42 17.93
C MET A 470 -10.19 -0.29 19.39
N LYS A 471 -10.95 -0.94 20.28
CA LYS A 471 -10.56 -1.06 21.70
C LYS A 471 -9.82 -2.37 21.93
N ALA A 472 -8.61 -2.27 22.50
CA ALA A 472 -7.75 -3.40 22.78
C ALA A 472 -6.91 -3.16 24.05
N LYS A 473 -5.92 -4.03 24.30
CA LYS A 473 -4.87 -3.83 25.31
C LYS A 473 -3.51 -3.89 24.62
N ALA A 474 -2.62 -3.00 25.01
CA ALA A 474 -1.27 -2.98 24.48
C ALA A 474 -0.26 -2.48 25.51
N ARG A 475 1.01 -2.82 25.28
CA ARG A 475 2.13 -2.26 26.02
C ARG A 475 2.60 -0.98 25.32
N LEU A 476 2.63 0.11 26.09
CA LEU A 476 3.05 1.44 25.63
C LEU A 476 4.29 1.88 26.41
N GLY A 477 5.15 2.68 25.72
CA GLY A 477 6.35 3.28 26.32
C GLY A 477 6.91 4.43 25.50
#